data_60e039cff64574676b8b4514ce9e577f
#
_entry.id   60e039cff64574676b8b4514ce9e577f
#
_cell.length_a   1.000
_cell.length_b   1.000
_cell.length_c   1.000
_cell.angle_alpha   90.00
_cell.angle_beta   90.00
_cell.angle_gamma   90.00
#
_symmetry.space_group_name_H-M   'P 1'
#
loop_
_entity.id
_entity.type
_entity.pdbx_description
1 polymer ?
#
loop_
_entity_poly.entity_id
_entity_poly.type
_entity_poly.pdbx_seq_one_letter_code
_entity_poly.pdbx_strand_id
1 'polypeptide(L)'
;MFPAKGPSLGAGRARMLTARLLVGSAGMSLLRFTFLGTSAAQPTIHRNLSGLAVKADAELLLFDCGEGSQRQMIRYGTGFSVDAVFFTHFHADHYLGIIGFLRTLGMMGREHGLTLYGPAPAKRLLRQAVHLGVEAVGFPLEILELQDKDRVARPGYTVRAVGVQHRINALGYVLEEDERAGRFNLEAARALGVREGPDFGRLQRGEAVVALSGKTVQPGDVVGPARPGRRLVLSGDTRPCEAMVAAARDADVLIHEATFSDDEQQRALETRHSTAREAGRVARSAGARRLILTHLSSRHDTDPSRLLAQARAEYTGPLEVAHDGMSVEVPLRD
;
A
#
# COMPACT_ATOMS: atom_id res chain seq x y z
N MET A 1 16.25 46.18 2.76
CA MET A 1 14.93 46.09 2.10
C MET A 1 15.09 45.23 0.86
N PHE A 2 14.87 43.92 0.98
CA PHE A 2 14.90 42.95 -0.14
C PHE A 2 13.53 42.31 -0.26
N PRO A 3 12.92 42.23 -1.43
CA PRO A 3 11.62 41.61 -1.60
C PRO A 3 11.77 40.10 -1.62
N ALA A 4 11.01 39.43 -0.78
CA ALA A 4 10.86 37.98 -0.78
C ALA A 4 10.08 37.55 -2.03
N LYS A 5 10.72 36.77 -2.93
CA LYS A 5 10.02 36.00 -3.96
C LYS A 5 9.59 34.67 -3.33
N GLY A 6 8.27 34.48 -3.15
CA GLY A 6 7.69 33.21 -2.80
C GLY A 6 7.91 32.18 -3.91
N PRO A 7 8.04 30.88 -3.56
CA PRO A 7 8.15 29.83 -4.58
C PRO A 7 6.81 29.64 -5.30
N SER A 8 6.82 29.73 -6.61
CA SER A 8 5.70 29.34 -7.47
C SER A 8 5.49 27.84 -7.33
N LEU A 9 4.30 27.44 -6.91
CA LEU A 9 3.82 26.05 -6.96
C LEU A 9 3.68 25.63 -8.44
N GLY A 10 4.77 25.13 -9.00
CA GLY A 10 4.72 24.44 -10.29
C GLY A 10 3.94 23.15 -10.09
N ALA A 11 2.86 22.96 -10.86
CA ALA A 11 2.13 21.72 -10.95
C ALA A 11 3.07 20.60 -11.42
N GLY A 12 3.63 19.85 -10.48
CA GLY A 12 4.53 18.74 -10.78
C GLY A 12 3.77 17.69 -11.60
N ARG A 13 4.27 17.39 -12.79
CA ARG A 13 3.74 16.30 -13.61
C ARG A 13 4.08 14.97 -12.93
N ALA A 14 3.07 14.13 -12.69
CA ALA A 14 3.26 12.77 -12.21
C ALA A 14 4.16 11.98 -13.16
N ARG A 15 5.10 11.22 -12.61
CA ARG A 15 5.99 10.34 -13.38
C ARG A 15 5.50 8.90 -13.29
N MET A 16 5.55 8.20 -14.42
CA MET A 16 5.29 6.77 -14.49
C MET A 16 6.62 6.03 -14.50
N LEU A 17 6.84 5.20 -13.49
CA LEU A 17 8.02 4.35 -13.37
C LEU A 17 7.59 2.92 -13.71
N THR A 18 8.08 2.39 -14.84
CA THR A 18 7.73 1.04 -15.30
C THR A 18 8.73 0.03 -14.80
N ALA A 19 8.28 -0.94 -14.00
CA ALA A 19 8.96 -2.23 -13.89
C ALA A 19 8.62 -3.06 -15.14
N ARG A 20 9.56 -3.90 -15.62
CA ARG A 20 9.37 -4.72 -16.83
C ARG A 20 8.07 -5.50 -16.75
N LEU A 21 7.13 -5.17 -17.63
CA LEU A 21 5.84 -5.86 -17.79
C LEU A 21 6.08 -7.26 -18.38
N LEU A 22 5.76 -8.29 -17.61
CA LEU A 22 5.36 -9.58 -18.16
C LEU A 22 3.84 -9.51 -18.36
N VAL A 23 3.41 -9.48 -19.62
CA VAL A 23 2.01 -9.40 -20.00
C VAL A 23 1.32 -10.72 -19.67
N GLY A 24 0.40 -10.67 -18.72
CA GLY A 24 -0.54 -11.74 -18.46
C GLY A 24 -1.69 -11.17 -17.63
N SER A 25 -2.76 -10.69 -18.28
CA SER A 25 -3.92 -10.10 -17.59
C SER A 25 -4.89 -11.18 -17.09
N ALA A 26 -4.46 -12.00 -16.15
CA ALA A 26 -5.39 -12.57 -15.17
C ALA A 26 -5.46 -11.55 -14.03
N GLY A 27 -6.65 -11.02 -13.72
CA GLY A 27 -6.80 -10.07 -12.61
C GLY A 27 -6.25 -10.69 -11.33
N MET A 28 -5.60 -9.88 -10.48
CA MET A 28 -5.03 -10.31 -9.20
C MET A 28 -6.08 -11.07 -8.39
N SER A 29 -5.74 -12.26 -7.91
CA SER A 29 -6.63 -13.10 -7.10
C SER A 29 -6.41 -12.87 -5.61
N LEU A 30 -5.17 -12.67 -5.18
CA LEU A 30 -4.80 -12.50 -3.78
C LEU A 30 -4.26 -11.09 -3.51
N LEU A 31 -4.92 -10.38 -2.60
CA LEU A 31 -4.39 -9.19 -1.96
C LEU A 31 -4.51 -9.37 -0.46
N ARG A 32 -3.39 -9.61 0.21
CA ARG A 32 -3.30 -9.82 1.65
C ARG A 32 -2.20 -8.95 2.22
N PHE A 33 -2.42 -8.38 3.39
CA PHE A 33 -1.36 -7.68 4.11
C PHE A 33 -1.24 -8.18 5.55
N THR A 34 -0.02 -8.10 6.09
CA THR A 34 0.30 -8.54 7.46
C THR A 34 1.13 -7.45 8.13
N PHE A 35 0.69 -7.00 9.30
CA PHE A 35 1.42 -6.03 10.11
C PHE A 35 2.64 -6.70 10.76
N LEU A 36 3.83 -6.21 10.45
CA LEU A 36 5.09 -6.63 11.08
C LEU A 36 5.37 -5.84 12.35
N GLY A 37 4.83 -4.62 12.41
CA GLY A 37 4.95 -3.77 13.56
C GLY A 37 3.94 -2.63 13.52
N THR A 38 3.45 -2.24 14.70
CA THR A 38 2.33 -1.32 14.87
C THR A 38 2.59 -0.23 15.91
N SER A 39 3.83 -0.15 16.45
CA SER A 39 4.26 0.85 17.41
C SER A 39 4.83 2.09 16.73
N ALA A 40 4.64 3.24 17.36
CA ALA A 40 5.23 4.51 17.01
C ALA A 40 6.53 4.76 17.77
N ALA A 41 7.55 5.25 17.09
CA ALA A 41 8.82 5.77 17.59
C ALA A 41 9.71 4.77 18.34
N GLN A 42 9.17 3.93 19.20
CA GLN A 42 9.92 2.94 19.99
C GLN A 42 9.17 1.61 20.06
N PRO A 43 9.87 0.46 20.02
CA PRO A 43 9.22 -0.83 20.17
C PRO A 43 8.76 -1.03 21.62
N THR A 44 7.77 -1.89 21.78
CA THR A 44 7.31 -2.35 23.08
C THR A 44 7.45 -3.88 23.17
N ILE A 45 6.99 -4.48 24.28
CA ILE A 45 6.96 -5.94 24.40
C ILE A 45 5.93 -6.54 23.40
N HIS A 46 4.86 -5.83 23.13
CA HIS A 46 3.73 -6.34 22.33
C HIS A 46 3.73 -5.84 20.88
N ARG A 47 4.41 -4.71 20.62
CA ARG A 47 4.38 -4.04 19.32
C ARG A 47 5.79 -3.72 18.83
N ASN A 48 6.12 -4.20 17.65
CA ASN A 48 7.34 -3.85 16.92
C ASN A 48 7.19 -2.52 16.19
N LEU A 49 8.30 -2.00 15.68
CA LEU A 49 8.34 -0.78 14.86
C LEU A 49 7.73 -0.99 13.47
N SER A 50 7.36 0.12 12.84
CA SER A 50 6.57 0.15 11.60
C SER A 50 7.09 -0.77 10.50
N GLY A 51 6.19 -1.59 10.00
CA GLY A 51 6.42 -2.47 8.86
C GLY A 51 5.13 -3.18 8.46
N LEU A 52 4.85 -3.22 7.17
CA LEU A 52 3.70 -3.91 6.60
C LEU A 52 4.14 -4.75 5.42
N ALA A 53 3.89 -6.05 5.47
CA ALA A 53 4.09 -6.96 4.34
C ALA A 53 2.79 -7.07 3.54
N VAL A 54 2.84 -6.80 2.24
CA VAL A 54 1.69 -6.90 1.33
C VAL A 54 1.96 -7.95 0.28
N LYS A 55 1.18 -9.02 0.30
CA LYS A 55 1.18 -10.07 -0.72
C LYS A 55 0.15 -9.73 -1.78
N ALA A 56 0.63 -9.47 -2.99
CA ALA A 56 -0.15 -9.15 -4.16
C ALA A 56 0.10 -10.25 -5.21
N ASP A 57 -0.73 -11.28 -5.25
CA ASP A 57 -0.52 -12.53 -5.98
C ASP A 57 0.89 -13.14 -5.77
N ALA A 58 1.73 -13.10 -6.80
CA ALA A 58 3.09 -13.64 -6.73
C ALA A 58 4.06 -12.71 -6.00
N GLU A 59 3.81 -11.39 -5.99
CA GLU A 59 4.73 -10.39 -5.44
C GLU A 59 4.54 -10.19 -3.93
N LEU A 60 5.65 -9.98 -3.23
CA LEU A 60 5.68 -9.56 -1.83
C LEU A 60 6.31 -8.18 -1.75
N LEU A 61 5.55 -7.21 -1.27
CA LEU A 61 6.01 -5.84 -1.04
C LEU A 61 6.17 -5.58 0.46
N LEU A 62 7.15 -4.77 0.83
CA LEU A 62 7.23 -4.18 2.17
C LEU A 62 6.92 -2.69 2.09
N PHE A 63 6.09 -2.21 3.02
CA PHE A 63 5.92 -0.80 3.31
C PHE A 63 6.50 -0.52 4.68
N ASP A 64 7.56 0.28 4.71
CA ASP A 64 8.49 0.46 5.81
C ASP A 64 9.20 -0.83 6.25
N CYS A 65 10.32 -0.66 6.92
CA CYS A 65 11.16 -1.74 7.44
C CYS A 65 11.84 -1.23 8.73
N GLY A 66 11.04 -1.05 9.78
CA GLY A 66 11.53 -0.70 11.12
C GLY A 66 12.42 -1.79 11.70
N GLU A 67 13.16 -1.46 12.75
CA GLU A 67 14.01 -2.43 13.43
C GLU A 67 13.20 -3.68 13.84
N GLY A 68 13.78 -4.86 13.67
CA GLY A 68 13.12 -6.13 13.99
C GLY A 68 12.16 -6.66 12.92
N SER A 69 11.90 -5.94 11.82
CA SER A 69 10.98 -6.38 10.74
C SER A 69 11.32 -7.77 10.23
N GLN A 70 12.60 -8.10 10.02
CA GLN A 70 13.00 -9.44 9.56
C GLN A 70 12.63 -10.54 10.56
N ARG A 71 12.75 -10.29 11.88
CA ARG A 71 12.32 -11.24 12.91
C ARG A 71 10.81 -11.44 12.88
N GLN A 72 10.05 -10.37 12.69
CA GLN A 72 8.60 -10.44 12.56
C GLN A 72 8.17 -11.17 11.29
N MET A 73 8.90 -11.02 10.17
CA MET A 73 8.66 -11.79 8.95
C MET A 73 8.81 -13.30 9.19
N ILE A 74 9.82 -13.72 9.96
CA ILE A 74 9.99 -15.12 10.37
C ILE A 74 8.81 -15.54 11.25
N ARG A 75 8.49 -14.74 12.26
CA ARG A 75 7.46 -15.03 13.25
C ARG A 75 6.09 -15.23 12.61
N TYR A 76 5.74 -14.43 11.63
CA TYR A 76 4.43 -14.44 10.98
C TYR A 76 4.41 -15.13 9.61
N GLY A 77 5.52 -15.73 9.21
CA GLY A 77 5.59 -16.56 8.00
C GLY A 77 5.31 -15.82 6.69
N THR A 78 5.64 -14.52 6.60
CA THR A 78 5.40 -13.74 5.37
C THR A 78 6.34 -14.12 4.22
N GLY A 79 7.45 -14.80 4.52
CA GLY A 79 8.51 -15.12 3.56
C GLY A 79 9.49 -13.95 3.34
N PHE A 80 10.58 -14.24 2.61
CA PHE A 80 11.66 -13.28 2.34
C PHE A 80 11.84 -12.94 0.85
N SER A 81 11.00 -13.50 -0.03
CA SER A 81 11.03 -13.18 -1.47
C SER A 81 10.39 -11.82 -1.74
N VAL A 82 10.98 -10.77 -1.16
CA VAL A 82 10.49 -9.39 -1.30
C VAL A 82 10.90 -8.83 -2.65
N ASP A 83 9.94 -8.29 -3.40
CA ASP A 83 10.13 -7.75 -4.75
C ASP A 83 10.43 -6.25 -4.74
N ALA A 84 9.91 -5.53 -3.74
CA ALA A 84 10.17 -4.11 -3.55
C ALA A 84 9.93 -3.68 -2.09
N VAL A 85 10.61 -2.61 -1.68
CA VAL A 85 10.38 -1.94 -0.38
C VAL A 85 10.00 -0.49 -0.65
N PHE A 86 8.92 -0.03 -0.05
CA PHE A 86 8.42 1.34 -0.13
C PHE A 86 8.54 2.01 1.24
N PHE A 87 9.39 3.00 1.38
CA PHE A 87 9.52 3.77 2.60
C PHE A 87 8.58 4.97 2.59
N THR A 88 7.80 5.12 3.66
CA THR A 88 6.94 6.28 3.83
C THR A 88 7.77 7.53 4.12
N HIS A 89 8.77 7.40 4.97
CA HIS A 89 9.72 8.45 5.33
C HIS A 89 10.94 7.85 6.06
N PHE A 90 11.87 8.70 6.53
CA PHE A 90 13.14 8.23 7.08
C PHE A 90 13.33 8.58 8.56
N HIS A 91 12.28 8.52 9.40
CA HIS A 91 12.48 8.37 10.83
C HIS A 91 12.98 6.96 11.16
N ALA A 92 13.74 6.83 12.23
CA ALA A 92 14.46 5.59 12.59
C ALA A 92 13.54 4.35 12.64
N ASP A 93 12.38 4.51 13.20
CA ASP A 93 11.36 3.46 13.39
C ASP A 93 10.71 2.96 12.10
N HIS A 94 10.97 3.60 10.95
CA HIS A 94 10.45 3.19 9.65
C HIS A 94 11.48 2.52 8.74
N TYR A 95 12.81 2.70 8.96
CA TYR A 95 13.77 2.22 7.98
C TYR A 95 15.01 1.51 8.52
N LEU A 96 15.35 1.61 9.82
CA LEU A 96 16.60 1.05 10.32
C LEU A 96 16.69 -0.47 10.22
N GLY A 97 15.58 -1.18 10.17
CA GLY A 97 15.55 -2.63 9.95
C GLY A 97 16.09 -3.08 8.59
N ILE A 98 16.14 -2.16 7.60
CA ILE A 98 16.62 -2.48 6.26
C ILE A 98 18.08 -2.96 6.28
N ILE A 99 18.90 -2.47 7.20
CA ILE A 99 20.31 -2.82 7.31
C ILE A 99 20.47 -4.33 7.52
N GLY A 100 19.82 -4.86 8.56
CA GLY A 100 19.86 -6.29 8.86
C GLY A 100 19.09 -7.13 7.83
N PHE A 101 17.98 -6.59 7.31
CA PHE A 101 17.18 -7.27 6.30
C PHE A 101 17.96 -7.55 5.02
N LEU A 102 18.67 -6.56 4.47
CA LEU A 102 19.51 -6.74 3.27
C LEU A 102 20.63 -7.76 3.48
N ARG A 103 21.25 -7.79 4.67
CA ARG A 103 22.28 -8.79 5.01
C ARG A 103 21.69 -10.20 5.04
N THR A 104 20.53 -10.35 5.64
CA THR A 104 19.82 -11.64 5.67
C THR A 104 19.49 -12.13 4.26
N LEU A 105 18.98 -11.26 3.37
CA LEU A 105 18.72 -11.62 1.98
C LEU A 105 20.00 -12.09 1.26
N GLY A 106 21.12 -11.39 1.47
CA GLY A 106 22.42 -11.81 0.91
C GLY A 106 22.89 -13.17 1.44
N MET A 107 22.81 -13.41 2.75
CA MET A 107 23.14 -14.70 3.37
C MET A 107 22.23 -15.85 2.90
N MET A 108 20.99 -15.56 2.55
CA MET A 108 20.06 -16.53 1.97
C MET A 108 20.29 -16.79 0.48
N GLY A 109 21.34 -16.22 -0.10
CA GLY A 109 21.72 -16.44 -1.51
C GLY A 109 20.83 -15.72 -2.50
N ARG A 110 20.27 -14.56 -2.15
CA ARG A 110 19.48 -13.78 -3.10
C ARG A 110 20.33 -13.34 -4.29
N GLU A 111 19.87 -13.63 -5.50
CA GLU A 111 20.49 -13.20 -6.76
C GLU A 111 19.64 -12.14 -7.49
N HIS A 112 18.34 -12.16 -7.28
CA HIS A 112 17.41 -11.23 -7.93
C HIS A 112 17.53 -9.81 -7.36
N GLY A 113 17.37 -8.82 -8.24
CA GLY A 113 17.38 -7.40 -7.87
C GLY A 113 16.28 -7.06 -6.86
N LEU A 114 16.55 -6.04 -6.03
CA LEU A 114 15.60 -5.44 -5.13
C LEU A 114 15.56 -3.94 -5.38
N THR A 115 14.36 -3.38 -5.50
CA THR A 115 14.20 -1.94 -5.61
C THR A 115 13.66 -1.36 -4.30
N LEU A 116 14.35 -0.33 -3.81
CA LEU A 116 13.97 0.45 -2.64
C LEU A 116 13.41 1.80 -3.10
N TYR A 117 12.17 2.09 -2.75
CA TYR A 117 11.48 3.34 -3.05
C TYR A 117 11.32 4.18 -1.80
N GLY A 118 11.38 5.50 -1.91
CA GLY A 118 11.04 6.39 -0.80
C GLY A 118 11.13 7.86 -1.19
N PRO A 119 10.69 8.80 -0.34
CA PRO A 119 10.83 10.22 -0.60
C PRO A 119 12.30 10.66 -0.53
N ALA A 120 12.64 11.79 -1.15
CA ALA A 120 13.96 12.39 -0.94
C ALA A 120 14.18 12.67 0.57
N PRO A 121 15.36 12.38 1.14
CA PRO A 121 16.61 11.99 0.50
C PRO A 121 16.90 10.47 0.55
N ALA A 122 16.00 9.63 0.04
CA ALA A 122 16.13 8.16 0.04
C ALA A 122 17.48 7.68 -0.49
N LYS A 123 17.91 8.21 -1.65
CA LYS A 123 19.19 7.81 -2.27
C LYS A 123 20.38 8.00 -1.34
N ARG A 124 20.40 9.11 -0.58
CA ARG A 124 21.51 9.39 0.34
C ARG A 124 21.45 8.46 1.56
N LEU A 125 20.30 8.38 2.22
CA LEU A 125 20.15 7.65 3.48
C LEU A 125 20.25 6.14 3.28
N LEU A 126 19.60 5.60 2.25
CA LEU A 126 19.63 4.17 1.97
C LEU A 126 21.02 3.73 1.47
N ARG A 127 21.73 4.55 0.67
CA ARG A 127 23.14 4.25 0.34
C ARG A 127 24.02 4.17 1.58
N GLN A 128 23.86 5.08 2.53
CA GLN A 128 24.57 5.02 3.79
C GLN A 128 24.25 3.74 4.57
N ALA A 129 22.97 3.38 4.67
CA ALA A 129 22.51 2.16 5.34
C ALA A 129 23.05 0.89 4.67
N VAL A 130 23.05 0.83 3.34
CA VAL A 130 23.58 -0.31 2.56
C VAL A 130 25.08 -0.50 2.78
N HIS A 131 25.85 0.57 2.93
CA HIS A 131 27.30 0.53 3.16
C HIS A 131 27.70 0.55 4.64
N LEU A 132 26.74 0.44 5.56
CA LEU A 132 27.06 0.34 6.98
C LEU A 132 27.61 -1.06 7.30
N GLY A 133 28.83 -1.11 7.83
CA GLY A 133 29.55 -2.35 8.12
C GLY A 133 30.53 -2.73 7.01
N VAL A 134 31.08 -3.93 7.11
CA VAL A 134 32.15 -4.41 6.21
C VAL A 134 31.63 -5.28 5.06
N GLU A 135 30.42 -5.80 5.17
CA GLU A 135 29.84 -6.71 4.18
C GLU A 135 29.11 -5.94 3.08
N ALA A 136 29.36 -6.32 1.83
CA ALA A 136 28.60 -5.83 0.70
C ALA A 136 27.27 -6.59 0.55
N VAL A 137 26.25 -5.91 0.01
CA VAL A 137 25.02 -6.56 -0.46
C VAL A 137 25.34 -7.32 -1.75
N GLY A 138 25.20 -8.65 -1.74
CA GLY A 138 25.65 -9.56 -2.82
C GLY A 138 24.69 -9.65 -4.01
N PHE A 139 23.66 -8.81 -4.12
CA PHE A 139 22.67 -8.81 -5.19
C PHE A 139 22.40 -7.40 -5.72
N PRO A 140 21.84 -7.26 -6.95
CA PRO A 140 21.52 -5.95 -7.52
C PRO A 140 20.53 -5.17 -6.67
N LEU A 141 20.88 -3.92 -6.32
CA LEU A 141 20.04 -3.04 -5.52
C LEU A 141 19.84 -1.71 -6.25
N GLU A 142 18.58 -1.33 -6.43
CA GLU A 142 18.22 -0.04 -7.00
C GLU A 142 17.51 0.84 -5.95
N ILE A 143 17.85 2.12 -5.91
CA ILE A 143 17.23 3.09 -4.99
C ILE A 143 16.63 4.23 -5.82
N LEU A 144 15.30 4.36 -5.72
CA LEU A 144 14.52 5.34 -6.47
C LEU A 144 13.78 6.29 -5.53
N GLU A 145 13.95 7.58 -5.77
CA GLU A 145 13.22 8.61 -5.04
C GLU A 145 11.88 8.88 -5.71
N LEU A 146 10.84 8.84 -4.89
CA LEU A 146 9.47 9.16 -5.28
C LEU A 146 9.06 10.54 -4.72
N GLN A 147 8.15 11.17 -5.44
CA GLN A 147 7.46 12.38 -5.01
C GLN A 147 5.95 12.20 -5.11
N ASP A 148 5.19 13.16 -4.62
CA ASP A 148 3.72 13.15 -4.73
C ASP A 148 3.26 12.85 -6.15
N LYS A 149 2.29 11.96 -6.28
CA LYS A 149 1.67 11.47 -7.52
C LYS A 149 2.53 10.57 -8.41
N ASP A 150 3.79 10.30 -8.07
CA ASP A 150 4.58 9.31 -8.81
C ASP A 150 3.89 7.93 -8.72
N ARG A 151 4.00 7.15 -9.80
CA ARG A 151 3.37 5.84 -9.95
C ARG A 151 4.42 4.80 -10.30
N VAL A 152 4.38 3.69 -9.60
CA VAL A 152 5.18 2.49 -9.86
C VAL A 152 4.25 1.42 -10.40
N ALA A 153 4.34 1.16 -11.71
CA ALA A 153 3.54 0.11 -12.34
C ALA A 153 4.09 -1.27 -11.99
N ARG A 154 3.19 -2.18 -11.64
CA ARG A 154 3.46 -3.59 -11.31
C ARG A 154 2.51 -4.48 -12.10
N PRO A 155 2.75 -5.81 -12.18
CA PRO A 155 1.84 -6.71 -12.88
C PRO A 155 0.44 -6.73 -12.24
N GLY A 156 -0.56 -6.18 -12.94
CA GLY A 156 -1.95 -6.15 -12.49
C GLY A 156 -2.31 -5.08 -11.45
N TYR A 157 -1.38 -4.20 -11.09
CA TYR A 157 -1.64 -3.09 -10.16
C TYR A 157 -0.61 -1.95 -10.27
N THR A 158 -0.90 -0.86 -9.62
CA THR A 158 -0.01 0.31 -9.50
C THR A 158 0.15 0.69 -8.03
N VAL A 159 1.37 1.03 -7.60
CA VAL A 159 1.62 1.71 -6.33
C VAL A 159 1.81 3.19 -6.61
N ARG A 160 0.93 4.03 -6.07
CA ARG A 160 0.97 5.49 -6.23
C ARG A 160 1.41 6.15 -4.92
N ALA A 161 2.38 7.05 -5.01
CA ALA A 161 2.82 7.88 -3.90
C ALA A 161 1.87 9.07 -3.69
N VAL A 162 1.65 9.44 -2.43
CA VAL A 162 0.79 10.54 -2.00
C VAL A 162 1.56 11.41 -1.01
N GLY A 163 1.81 12.66 -1.33
CA GLY A 163 2.44 13.61 -0.41
C GLY A 163 1.57 13.86 0.81
N VAL A 164 2.11 13.67 2.00
CA VAL A 164 1.40 13.81 3.27
C VAL A 164 2.03 14.88 4.17
N GLN A 165 1.37 15.23 5.27
CA GLN A 165 1.80 16.32 6.16
C GLN A 165 2.52 15.76 7.39
N HIS A 166 3.84 15.70 7.31
CA HIS A 166 4.68 15.29 8.42
C HIS A 166 5.83 16.29 8.67
N ARG A 167 6.70 16.03 9.69
CA ARG A 167 7.83 16.92 10.05
C ARG A 167 8.96 16.89 9.04
N ILE A 168 9.09 15.77 8.33
CA ILE A 168 10.04 15.56 7.24
C ILE A 168 9.29 15.18 5.97
N ASN A 169 9.98 15.11 4.86
CA ASN A 169 9.39 14.66 3.61
C ASN A 169 8.84 13.23 3.77
N ALA A 170 7.53 13.08 3.58
CA ALA A 170 6.82 11.83 3.83
C ALA A 170 5.77 11.55 2.75
N LEU A 171 5.55 10.27 2.50
CA LEU A 171 4.60 9.75 1.53
C LEU A 171 3.66 8.74 2.20
N GLY A 172 2.39 8.85 1.88
CA GLY A 172 1.48 7.71 1.93
C GLY A 172 1.51 6.94 0.60
N TYR A 173 0.87 5.79 0.56
CA TYR A 173 0.82 4.95 -0.64
C TYR A 173 -0.59 4.45 -0.91
N VAL A 174 -0.91 4.34 -2.19
CA VAL A 174 -2.13 3.68 -2.69
C VAL A 174 -1.69 2.52 -3.58
N LEU A 175 -1.99 1.30 -3.16
CA LEU A 175 -1.97 0.13 -4.04
C LEU A 175 -3.34 0.02 -4.69
N GLU A 176 -3.37 0.14 -6.00
CA GLU A 176 -4.59 0.17 -6.81
C GLU A 176 -4.48 -0.89 -7.90
N GLU A 177 -5.33 -1.91 -7.83
CA GLU A 177 -5.41 -2.94 -8.86
C GLU A 177 -5.98 -2.38 -10.16
N ASP A 178 -5.58 -3.00 -11.26
CA ASP A 178 -6.18 -2.74 -12.56
C ASP A 178 -7.66 -3.14 -12.56
N GLU A 179 -8.44 -2.53 -13.44
CA GLU A 179 -9.83 -2.91 -13.64
C GLU A 179 -9.92 -4.36 -14.12
N ARG A 180 -10.91 -5.06 -13.61
CA ARG A 180 -11.19 -6.46 -13.98
C ARG A 180 -12.25 -6.51 -15.06
N ALA A 181 -12.18 -7.52 -15.94
CA ALA A 181 -13.24 -7.78 -16.90
C ALA A 181 -14.60 -7.91 -16.22
N GLY A 182 -15.64 -7.46 -16.90
CA GLY A 182 -17.02 -7.63 -16.48
C GLY A 182 -17.40 -9.11 -16.29
N ARG A 183 -18.50 -9.35 -15.60
CA ARG A 183 -19.03 -10.73 -15.46
C ARG A 183 -19.47 -11.24 -16.82
N PHE A 184 -19.02 -12.44 -17.16
CA PHE A 184 -19.47 -13.14 -18.36
C PHE A 184 -20.89 -13.68 -18.14
N ASN A 185 -21.82 -13.34 -19.03
CA ASN A 185 -23.17 -13.84 -19.01
C ASN A 185 -23.28 -15.13 -19.84
N LEU A 186 -23.16 -16.25 -19.15
CA LEU A 186 -23.18 -17.58 -19.76
C LEU A 186 -24.52 -17.87 -20.50
N GLU A 187 -25.64 -17.44 -19.91
CA GLU A 187 -26.96 -17.66 -20.50
C GLU A 187 -27.13 -16.87 -21.80
N ALA A 188 -26.73 -15.59 -21.79
CA ALA A 188 -26.75 -14.78 -23.00
C ALA A 188 -25.82 -15.35 -24.09
N ALA A 189 -24.64 -15.82 -23.74
CA ALA A 189 -23.72 -16.43 -24.70
C ALA A 189 -24.31 -17.71 -25.34
N ARG A 190 -24.95 -18.54 -24.53
CA ARG A 190 -25.65 -19.72 -25.01
C ARG A 190 -26.84 -19.39 -25.92
N ALA A 191 -27.66 -18.42 -25.52
CA ALA A 191 -28.80 -17.91 -26.29
C ALA A 191 -28.38 -17.34 -27.66
N LEU A 192 -27.21 -16.72 -27.73
CA LEU A 192 -26.62 -16.22 -28.98
C LEU A 192 -25.94 -17.31 -29.81
N GLY A 193 -25.91 -18.55 -29.36
CA GLY A 193 -25.32 -19.68 -30.07
C GLY A 193 -23.78 -19.67 -30.12
N VAL A 194 -23.13 -19.06 -29.14
CA VAL A 194 -21.67 -19.06 -29.02
C VAL A 194 -21.22 -20.47 -28.56
N ARG A 195 -20.16 -21.00 -29.17
CA ARG A 195 -19.58 -22.28 -28.76
C ARG A 195 -18.92 -22.17 -27.39
N GLU A 196 -19.24 -23.08 -26.49
CA GLU A 196 -18.59 -23.15 -25.19
C GLU A 196 -17.09 -23.51 -25.35
N GLY A 197 -16.29 -23.00 -24.44
CA GLY A 197 -14.85 -23.22 -24.39
C GLY A 197 -14.04 -22.04 -24.95
N PRO A 198 -13.23 -22.22 -26.01
CA PRO A 198 -12.29 -21.17 -26.49
C PRO A 198 -12.98 -19.88 -26.87
N ASP A 199 -14.20 -19.89 -27.44
CA ASP A 199 -14.90 -18.68 -27.87
C ASP A 199 -15.40 -17.84 -26.69
N PHE A 200 -15.78 -18.48 -25.57
CA PHE A 200 -16.07 -17.76 -24.33
C PHE A 200 -14.85 -17.02 -23.80
N GLY A 201 -13.69 -17.67 -23.83
CA GLY A 201 -12.42 -17.05 -23.46
C GLY A 201 -12.03 -15.86 -24.37
N ARG A 202 -12.31 -15.97 -25.66
CA ARG A 202 -12.08 -14.88 -26.63
C ARG A 202 -12.96 -13.67 -26.31
N LEU A 203 -14.24 -13.88 -26.09
CA LEU A 203 -15.18 -12.81 -25.70
C LEU A 203 -14.77 -12.15 -24.39
N GLN A 204 -14.32 -12.92 -23.38
CA GLN A 204 -13.82 -12.38 -22.11
C GLN A 204 -12.55 -11.54 -22.29
N ARG A 205 -11.72 -11.83 -23.31
CA ARG A 205 -10.54 -11.01 -23.66
C ARG A 205 -10.82 -9.83 -24.57
N GLY A 206 -12.11 -9.59 -24.88
CA GLY A 206 -12.50 -8.45 -25.72
C GLY A 206 -12.49 -8.75 -27.23
N GLU A 207 -12.40 -10.03 -27.64
CA GLU A 207 -12.43 -10.46 -29.04
C GLU A 207 -13.85 -10.84 -29.47
N ALA A 208 -14.29 -10.36 -30.64
CA ALA A 208 -15.55 -10.83 -31.22
C ALA A 208 -15.43 -12.27 -31.72
N VAL A 209 -16.53 -13.02 -31.68
CA VAL A 209 -16.60 -14.40 -32.20
C VAL A 209 -17.79 -14.59 -33.14
N VAL A 210 -17.72 -15.61 -33.97
CA VAL A 210 -18.84 -16.00 -34.87
C VAL A 210 -19.61 -17.13 -34.21
N ALA A 211 -20.89 -16.91 -33.93
CA ALA A 211 -21.79 -17.90 -33.37
C ALA A 211 -22.13 -19.01 -34.41
N LEU A 212 -22.73 -20.10 -33.93
CA LEU A 212 -23.17 -21.23 -34.80
C LEU A 212 -24.16 -20.79 -35.88
N SER A 213 -24.91 -19.73 -35.64
CA SER A 213 -25.82 -19.08 -36.61
C SER A 213 -25.14 -18.28 -37.72
N GLY A 214 -23.82 -18.13 -37.68
CA GLY A 214 -23.05 -17.22 -38.55
C GLY A 214 -23.08 -15.77 -38.11
N LYS A 215 -23.78 -15.40 -37.05
CA LYS A 215 -23.83 -14.02 -36.51
C LYS A 215 -22.58 -13.74 -35.70
N THR A 216 -22.00 -12.54 -35.90
CA THR A 216 -20.91 -12.03 -35.06
C THR A 216 -21.47 -11.57 -33.72
N VAL A 217 -20.91 -12.09 -32.61
CA VAL A 217 -21.21 -11.71 -31.22
C VAL A 217 -20.07 -10.85 -30.70
N GLN A 218 -20.39 -9.67 -30.22
CA GLN A 218 -19.44 -8.75 -29.64
C GLN A 218 -19.24 -9.04 -28.14
N PRO A 219 -18.07 -8.73 -27.55
CA PRO A 219 -17.86 -8.87 -26.11
C PRO A 219 -18.97 -8.23 -25.27
N GLY A 220 -19.40 -7.00 -25.62
CA GLY A 220 -20.43 -6.27 -24.89
C GLY A 220 -21.82 -6.93 -24.88
N ASP A 221 -22.07 -7.91 -25.76
CA ASP A 221 -23.32 -8.66 -25.78
C ASP A 221 -23.41 -9.68 -24.61
N VAL A 222 -22.25 -10.10 -24.08
CA VAL A 222 -22.15 -11.20 -23.09
C VAL A 222 -21.20 -10.90 -21.92
N VAL A 223 -20.43 -9.82 -21.98
CA VAL A 223 -19.54 -9.37 -20.90
C VAL A 223 -20.12 -8.08 -20.32
N GLY A 224 -20.41 -8.09 -19.04
CA GLY A 224 -20.88 -6.90 -18.33
C GLY A 224 -19.83 -5.77 -18.26
N PRO A 225 -20.15 -4.66 -17.62
CA PRO A 225 -19.19 -3.56 -17.46
C PRO A 225 -17.96 -4.00 -16.67
N ALA A 226 -16.83 -3.34 -16.93
CA ALA A 226 -15.59 -3.54 -16.16
C ALA A 226 -15.85 -3.32 -14.68
N ARG A 227 -15.19 -4.11 -13.83
CA ARG A 227 -15.31 -4.05 -12.38
C ARG A 227 -14.07 -3.40 -11.78
N PRO A 228 -14.21 -2.49 -10.83
CA PRO A 228 -13.05 -1.84 -10.22
C PRO A 228 -12.14 -2.84 -9.53
N GLY A 229 -10.85 -2.62 -9.61
CA GLY A 229 -9.86 -3.29 -8.79
C GLY A 229 -9.97 -2.90 -7.32
N ARG A 230 -9.31 -3.64 -6.45
CA ARG A 230 -9.23 -3.31 -5.02
C ARG A 230 -8.28 -2.14 -4.80
N ARG A 231 -8.54 -1.38 -3.75
CA ARG A 231 -7.72 -0.24 -3.37
C ARG A 231 -7.35 -0.32 -1.89
N LEU A 232 -6.04 -0.49 -1.62
CA LEU A 232 -5.44 -0.44 -0.29
C LEU A 232 -4.68 0.88 -0.15
N VAL A 233 -4.98 1.64 0.91
CA VAL A 233 -4.35 2.94 1.18
C VAL A 233 -3.63 2.89 2.51
N LEU A 234 -2.38 3.37 2.52
CA LEU A 234 -1.54 3.53 3.69
C LEU A 234 -1.23 5.01 3.88
N SER A 235 -1.53 5.56 5.06
CA SER A 235 -1.29 6.97 5.32
C SER A 235 0.20 7.31 5.47
N GLY A 236 1.02 6.38 6.00
CA GLY A 236 2.27 6.76 6.63
C GLY A 236 2.00 7.70 7.81
N ASP A 237 3.03 8.37 8.31
CA ASP A 237 2.89 9.34 9.39
C ASP A 237 2.42 10.68 8.83
N THR A 238 1.34 11.20 9.38
CA THR A 238 0.71 12.40 8.83
C THR A 238 -0.26 13.09 9.79
N ARG A 239 -0.35 14.41 9.69
CA ARG A 239 -1.57 15.12 10.07
C ARG A 239 -2.69 14.80 9.09
N PRO A 240 -3.97 14.90 9.49
CA PRO A 240 -5.08 14.86 8.55
C PRO A 240 -4.86 15.87 7.42
N CYS A 241 -4.96 15.42 6.18
CA CYS A 241 -4.78 16.28 5.01
C CYS A 241 -5.71 15.88 3.86
N GLU A 242 -6.06 16.85 3.03
CA GLU A 242 -6.95 16.65 1.88
C GLU A 242 -6.39 15.63 0.88
N ALA A 243 -5.06 15.60 0.72
CA ALA A 243 -4.41 14.64 -0.17
C ALA A 243 -4.69 13.20 0.26
N MET A 244 -4.67 12.91 1.57
CA MET A 244 -4.99 11.58 2.10
C MET A 244 -6.48 11.26 1.98
N VAL A 245 -7.38 12.22 2.26
CA VAL A 245 -8.83 12.04 2.04
C VAL A 245 -9.12 11.70 0.57
N ALA A 246 -8.51 12.45 -0.36
CA ALA A 246 -8.68 12.21 -1.80
C ALA A 246 -8.08 10.84 -2.23
N ALA A 247 -6.93 10.46 -1.68
CA ALA A 247 -6.28 9.19 -1.96
C ALA A 247 -7.10 8.00 -1.45
N ALA A 248 -7.73 8.14 -0.29
CA ALA A 248 -8.51 7.10 0.36
C ALA A 248 -9.98 7.05 -0.12
N ARG A 249 -10.38 7.87 -1.10
CA ARG A 249 -11.77 7.88 -1.60
C ARG A 249 -12.18 6.48 -2.06
N ASP A 250 -13.27 5.98 -1.46
CA ASP A 250 -13.86 4.65 -1.74
C ASP A 250 -12.86 3.49 -1.61
N ALA A 251 -11.78 3.66 -0.83
CA ALA A 251 -10.80 2.59 -0.59
C ALA A 251 -11.46 1.37 0.06
N ASP A 252 -11.03 0.17 -0.32
CA ASP A 252 -11.47 -1.06 0.36
C ASP A 252 -10.93 -1.11 1.78
N VAL A 253 -9.66 -0.69 1.95
CA VAL A 253 -9.04 -0.56 3.27
C VAL A 253 -8.20 0.72 3.30
N LEU A 254 -8.44 1.52 4.32
CA LEU A 254 -7.56 2.60 4.75
C LEU A 254 -6.81 2.15 6.01
N ILE A 255 -5.49 2.03 5.91
CA ILE A 255 -4.60 1.89 7.06
C ILE A 255 -4.10 3.29 7.40
N HIS A 256 -4.48 3.80 8.57
CA HIS A 256 -4.14 5.16 8.98
C HIS A 256 -3.44 5.18 10.33
N GLU A 257 -2.42 6.02 10.46
CA GLU A 257 -1.81 6.25 11.75
C GLU A 257 -2.81 6.82 12.75
N ALA A 258 -2.64 6.45 14.02
CA ALA A 258 -3.43 6.92 15.14
C ALA A 258 -2.55 6.98 16.39
N THR A 259 -1.46 7.76 16.27
CA THR A 259 -0.40 7.79 17.27
C THR A 259 -0.92 8.27 18.63
N PHE A 260 -1.92 9.15 18.64
CA PHE A 260 -2.38 9.85 19.82
C PHE A 260 -3.89 9.70 20.07
N SER A 261 -4.27 9.87 21.35
CA SER A 261 -5.65 10.08 21.77
C SER A 261 -6.03 11.57 21.71
N ASP A 262 -7.31 11.90 21.87
CA ASP A 262 -7.81 13.29 21.79
C ASP A 262 -7.19 14.24 22.82
N ASP A 263 -6.92 13.76 24.04
CA ASP A 263 -6.27 14.56 25.10
C ASP A 263 -4.80 14.85 24.81
N GLU A 264 -4.23 14.16 23.83
CA GLU A 264 -2.88 14.40 23.32
C GLU A 264 -2.88 15.22 22.02
N GLN A 265 -4.00 15.91 21.69
CA GLN A 265 -4.16 16.70 20.46
C GLN A 265 -3.03 17.71 20.25
N GLN A 266 -2.63 18.41 21.30
CA GLN A 266 -1.54 19.38 21.19
C GLN A 266 -0.23 18.70 20.76
N ARG A 267 0.07 17.53 21.31
CA ARG A 267 1.24 16.74 20.93
C ARG A 267 1.15 16.24 19.50
N ALA A 268 -0.03 15.81 19.07
CA ALA A 268 -0.27 15.42 17.68
C ALA A 268 0.02 16.56 16.71
N LEU A 269 -0.36 17.78 17.05
CA LEU A 269 -0.04 18.99 16.26
C LEU A 269 1.46 19.27 16.21
N GLU A 270 2.14 19.24 17.34
CA GLU A 270 3.58 19.54 17.46
C GLU A 270 4.46 18.53 16.73
N THR A 271 4.10 17.25 16.81
CA THR A 271 4.85 16.15 16.17
C THR A 271 4.38 15.82 14.77
N ARG A 272 3.28 16.44 14.31
CA ARG A 272 2.63 16.23 13.02
C ARG A 272 2.18 14.80 12.79
N HIS A 273 1.50 14.26 13.82
CA HIS A 273 0.77 13.01 13.78
C HIS A 273 -0.74 13.21 13.91
N SER A 274 -1.51 12.15 13.74
CA SER A 274 -2.96 12.18 13.89
C SER A 274 -3.39 11.61 15.24
N THR A 275 -4.54 12.10 15.74
CA THR A 275 -5.28 11.37 16.76
C THR A 275 -6.17 10.31 16.11
N ALA A 276 -6.60 9.33 16.92
CA ALA A 276 -7.50 8.28 16.45
C ALA A 276 -8.84 8.86 15.93
N ARG A 277 -9.38 9.90 16.58
CA ARG A 277 -10.56 10.62 16.09
C ARG A 277 -10.34 11.24 14.72
N GLU A 278 -9.19 11.86 14.53
CA GLU A 278 -8.82 12.47 13.25
C GLU A 278 -8.70 11.41 12.14
N ALA A 279 -8.12 10.24 12.43
CA ALA A 279 -8.11 9.10 11.50
C ALA A 279 -9.53 8.66 11.12
N GLY A 280 -10.45 8.60 12.09
CA GLY A 280 -11.88 8.33 11.86
C GLY A 280 -12.53 9.36 10.93
N ARG A 281 -12.23 10.66 11.12
CA ARG A 281 -12.73 11.74 10.22
C ARG A 281 -12.22 11.59 8.79
N VAL A 282 -10.93 11.27 8.63
CA VAL A 282 -10.34 11.02 7.30
C VAL A 282 -11.08 9.86 6.62
N ALA A 283 -11.27 8.73 7.33
CA ALA A 283 -11.96 7.56 6.79
C ALA A 283 -13.41 7.87 6.38
N ARG A 284 -14.16 8.60 7.24
CA ARG A 284 -15.52 9.04 6.93
C ARG A 284 -15.56 9.96 5.71
N SER A 285 -14.69 10.98 5.68
CA SER A 285 -14.69 11.96 4.58
C SER A 285 -14.27 11.34 3.25
N ALA A 286 -13.46 10.29 3.28
CA ALA A 286 -13.04 9.53 2.12
C ALA A 286 -14.08 8.48 1.68
N GLY A 287 -15.05 8.13 2.51
CA GLY A 287 -15.95 7.00 2.25
C GLY A 287 -15.23 5.66 2.23
N ALA A 288 -14.12 5.54 2.97
CA ALA A 288 -13.38 4.28 3.07
C ALA A 288 -14.27 3.17 3.62
N ARG A 289 -14.16 1.96 3.07
CA ARG A 289 -15.01 0.82 3.43
C ARG A 289 -14.58 0.15 4.75
N ARG A 290 -13.29 0.19 5.06
CA ARG A 290 -12.71 -0.32 6.30
C ARG A 290 -11.57 0.60 6.74
N LEU A 291 -11.52 0.91 8.04
CA LEU A 291 -10.42 1.65 8.65
C LEU A 291 -9.65 0.72 9.60
N ILE A 292 -8.33 0.72 9.49
CA ILE A 292 -7.44 0.04 10.43
C ILE A 292 -6.47 1.09 10.98
N LEU A 293 -6.49 1.25 12.30
CA LEU A 293 -5.60 2.16 13.02
C LEU A 293 -4.26 1.47 13.30
N THR A 294 -3.16 2.17 13.07
CA THR A 294 -1.79 1.66 13.32
C THR A 294 -0.89 2.77 13.87
N HIS A 295 0.39 2.47 14.06
CA HIS A 295 1.40 3.41 14.55
C HIS A 295 1.00 4.05 15.88
N LEU A 296 0.76 3.18 16.87
CA LEU A 296 0.25 3.60 18.18
C LEU A 296 1.40 4.02 19.11
N SER A 297 1.21 5.11 19.84
CA SER A 297 2.12 5.45 20.94
C SER A 297 2.20 4.31 21.95
N SER A 298 3.39 4.08 22.48
CA SER A 298 3.63 3.08 23.54
C SER A 298 2.71 3.21 24.77
N ARG A 299 2.08 4.37 24.96
CA ARG A 299 1.07 4.60 26.01
C ARG A 299 -0.21 3.79 25.80
N HIS A 300 -0.47 3.38 24.56
CA HIS A 300 -1.66 2.61 24.16
C HIS A 300 -1.30 1.16 23.78
N ASP A 301 -0.12 0.68 24.24
CA ASP A 301 0.42 -0.63 23.87
C ASP A 301 -0.52 -1.78 24.28
N THR A 302 -0.92 -1.81 25.53
CA THR A 302 -1.72 -2.91 26.10
C THR A 302 -3.24 -2.68 25.99
N ASP A 303 -3.68 -1.44 25.95
CA ASP A 303 -5.11 -1.09 25.85
C ASP A 303 -5.37 0.04 24.85
N PRO A 304 -5.64 -0.28 23.58
CA PRO A 304 -6.01 0.70 22.58
C PRO A 304 -7.53 1.01 22.55
N SER A 305 -8.31 0.55 23.51
CA SER A 305 -9.78 0.69 23.53
C SER A 305 -10.22 2.16 23.42
N ARG A 306 -9.47 3.07 24.05
CA ARG A 306 -9.70 4.50 23.99
C ARG A 306 -9.55 5.06 22.57
N LEU A 307 -8.50 4.67 21.85
CA LEU A 307 -8.29 5.06 20.46
C LEU A 307 -9.43 4.54 19.57
N LEU A 308 -9.80 3.29 19.77
CA LEU A 308 -10.91 2.65 19.05
C LEU A 308 -12.23 3.42 19.27
N ALA A 309 -12.54 3.78 20.52
CA ALA A 309 -13.76 4.52 20.86
C ALA A 309 -13.78 5.93 20.22
N GLN A 310 -12.64 6.64 20.22
CA GLN A 310 -12.51 7.96 19.63
C GLN A 310 -12.66 7.95 18.10
N ALA A 311 -12.06 6.98 17.42
CA ALA A 311 -12.25 6.81 15.99
C ALA A 311 -13.68 6.38 15.65
N ARG A 312 -14.30 5.50 16.47
CA ARG A 312 -15.68 5.05 16.31
C ARG A 312 -16.70 6.19 16.41
N ALA A 313 -16.40 7.22 17.18
CA ALA A 313 -17.26 8.40 17.26
C ALA A 313 -17.39 9.17 15.92
N GLU A 314 -16.46 9.00 15.01
CA GLU A 314 -16.42 9.67 13.71
C GLU A 314 -16.69 8.73 12.53
N TYR A 315 -16.38 7.44 12.65
CA TYR A 315 -16.46 6.47 11.56
C TYR A 315 -17.29 5.25 11.98
N THR A 316 -18.37 5.01 11.26
CA THR A 316 -19.35 3.95 11.56
C THR A 316 -19.08 2.63 10.83
N GLY A 317 -18.22 2.63 9.82
CA GLY A 317 -17.84 1.43 9.07
C GLY A 317 -17.00 0.42 9.87
N PRO A 318 -16.58 -0.68 9.27
CA PRO A 318 -15.64 -1.64 9.87
C PRO A 318 -14.36 -0.95 10.33
N LEU A 319 -14.07 -1.05 11.63
CA LEU A 319 -12.98 -0.35 12.31
C LEU A 319 -12.25 -1.29 13.25
N GLU A 320 -10.94 -1.33 13.15
CA GLU A 320 -10.07 -2.16 13.98
C GLU A 320 -8.80 -1.38 14.36
N VAL A 321 -8.15 -1.83 15.42
CA VAL A 321 -6.80 -1.42 15.77
C VAL A 321 -5.85 -2.55 15.41
N ALA A 322 -4.83 -2.23 14.63
CA ALA A 322 -3.83 -3.20 14.23
C ALA A 322 -3.04 -3.72 15.43
N HIS A 323 -2.64 -4.96 15.36
CA HIS A 323 -1.64 -5.58 16.21
C HIS A 323 -0.61 -6.33 15.37
N ASP A 324 0.55 -6.58 15.92
CA ASP A 324 1.59 -7.33 15.23
C ASP A 324 1.11 -8.73 14.85
N GLY A 325 1.33 -9.12 13.61
CA GLY A 325 0.85 -10.38 13.05
C GLY A 325 -0.60 -10.36 12.56
N MET A 326 -1.36 -9.28 12.76
CA MET A 326 -2.68 -9.13 12.14
C MET A 326 -2.56 -9.27 10.63
N SER A 327 -3.24 -10.24 10.06
CA SER A 327 -3.25 -10.51 8.63
C SER A 327 -4.66 -10.37 8.09
N VAL A 328 -4.79 -9.60 7.01
CA VAL A 328 -6.08 -9.27 6.41
C VAL A 328 -6.02 -9.55 4.92
N GLU A 329 -6.96 -10.34 4.43
CA GLU A 329 -7.22 -10.50 3.01
C GLU A 329 -8.28 -9.49 2.57
N VAL A 330 -7.99 -8.76 1.50
CA VAL A 330 -8.93 -7.79 0.92
C VAL A 330 -9.81 -8.54 -0.08
N PRO A 331 -11.12 -8.68 0.17
CA PRO A 331 -12.00 -9.39 -0.74
C PRO A 331 -12.17 -8.64 -2.05
N LEU A 332 -12.42 -9.37 -3.13
CA LEU A 332 -12.81 -8.78 -4.40
C LEU A 332 -14.18 -8.09 -4.26
N ARG A 333 -14.32 -6.94 -4.91
CA ARG A 333 -15.64 -6.28 -5.03
C ARG A 333 -16.53 -7.08 -5.98
N ASP A 334 -17.77 -7.26 -5.60
CA ASP A 334 -18.81 -7.88 -6.45
C ASP A 334 -19.25 -6.99 -7.61
#